data_422a965d3520d15a19806c62f8d9fe66
#
_entry.id   422a965d3520d15a19806c62f8d9fe66
#
_cell.length_a   1.000
_cell.length_b   1.000
_cell.length_c   1.000
_cell.angle_alpha   90.00
_cell.angle_beta   90.00
_cell.angle_gamma   90.00
#
_symmetry.space_group_name_H-M   'P 1'
#
loop_
_entity.id
_entity.type
_entity.pdbx_description
1 polymer ?
#
loop_
_entity_poly.entity_id
_entity_poly.type
_entity_poly.pdbx_seq_one_letter_code
_entity_poly.pdbx_strand_id
1 'polypeptide(L)'
;LPRSAGTVKLASADPNAPPVIDHGYLSDVDGEDSAVLADGIELARAIGTAAGVAPLFGTETRPGPGHETRADLARFIERTVDIYYHPACTCTMGPPGDSLAVVDPTGKVHGLDGLYVCDASIFPTLMRANTNLPAAMVAEHMAAGIGR
;
A
#
# COMPACT_ATOMS: atom_id res chain seq x y z
N LEU A 1 4.64 0.78 -8.77
CA LEU A 1 4.64 0.75 -7.31
C LEU A 1 4.50 2.17 -6.80
N PRO A 2 3.72 2.42 -5.72
CA PRO A 2 3.62 3.74 -5.13
C PRO A 2 4.99 4.23 -4.63
N ARG A 3 5.21 5.53 -4.72
CA ARG A 3 6.38 6.22 -4.17
C ARG A 3 6.07 6.89 -2.83
N SER A 4 4.82 7.25 -2.62
CA SER A 4 4.32 7.75 -1.35
C SER A 4 4.44 6.69 -0.26
N ALA A 5 4.81 7.11 0.93
CA ALA A 5 4.93 6.24 2.09
C ALA A 5 4.37 6.92 3.34
N GLY A 6 3.60 6.15 4.09
CA GLY A 6 3.06 6.56 5.38
C GLY A 6 3.91 6.13 6.56
N THR A 7 3.42 6.39 7.76
CA THR A 7 4.09 5.99 9.01
C THR A 7 3.10 5.46 10.04
N VAL A 8 3.56 4.49 10.84
CA VAL A 8 2.88 4.04 12.07
C VAL A 8 3.81 4.32 13.23
N LYS A 9 3.34 5.08 14.22
CA LYS A 9 4.15 5.51 15.37
C LYS A 9 3.39 5.34 16.67
N LEU A 10 4.10 5.15 17.77
CA LEU A 10 3.49 5.19 19.11
C LEU A 10 3.05 6.63 19.43
N ALA A 11 1.85 6.79 19.96
CA ALA A 11 1.36 8.07 20.48
C ALA A 11 1.98 8.40 21.84
N SER A 12 2.26 7.37 22.67
CA SER A 12 2.82 7.50 24.02
C SER A 12 3.42 6.16 24.47
N ALA A 13 3.93 6.12 25.70
CA ALA A 13 4.37 4.89 26.36
C ALA A 13 3.22 4.05 26.94
N ASP A 14 1.98 4.54 26.93
CA ASP A 14 0.81 3.78 27.37
C ASP A 14 0.47 2.70 26.31
N PRO A 15 0.53 1.40 26.66
CA PRO A 15 0.24 0.32 25.71
C PRO A 15 -1.22 0.29 25.24
N ASN A 16 -2.14 0.99 25.90
CA ASN A 16 -3.54 1.08 25.51
C ASN A 16 -3.81 2.30 24.60
N ALA A 17 -2.87 3.21 24.44
CA ALA A 17 -3.02 4.34 23.54
C ALA A 17 -3.01 3.85 22.06
N PRO A 18 -3.98 4.26 21.23
CA PRO A 18 -3.95 3.90 19.82
C PRO A 18 -2.71 4.48 19.13
N PRO A 19 -2.12 3.77 18.16
CA PRO A 19 -1.00 4.29 17.39
C PRO A 19 -1.43 5.50 16.54
N VAL A 20 -0.48 6.36 16.22
CA VAL A 20 -0.63 7.41 15.22
C VAL A 20 -0.35 6.80 13.86
N ILE A 21 -1.35 6.78 12.98
CA ILE A 21 -1.26 6.26 11.62
C ILE A 21 -1.39 7.43 10.66
N ASP A 22 -0.36 7.64 9.87
CA ASP A 22 -0.36 8.58 8.75
C ASP A 22 -0.21 7.75 7.47
N HIS A 23 -1.20 7.77 6.61
CA HIS A 23 -1.16 7.00 5.36
C HIS A 23 -0.19 7.61 4.34
N GLY A 24 0.09 8.90 4.42
CA GLY A 24 1.00 9.60 3.52
C GLY A 24 0.59 9.54 2.04
N TYR A 25 -0.71 9.41 1.73
CA TYR A 25 -1.17 9.35 0.35
C TYR A 25 -0.73 10.58 -0.44
N LEU A 26 -0.24 10.34 -1.67
CA LEU A 26 0.21 11.38 -2.59
C LEU A 26 1.31 12.29 -1.99
N SER A 27 2.12 11.74 -1.08
CA SER A 27 3.24 12.44 -0.45
C SER A 27 4.51 12.45 -1.31
N ASP A 28 4.50 11.78 -2.45
CA ASP A 28 5.62 11.77 -3.39
C ASP A 28 5.84 13.14 -4.03
N VAL A 29 7.08 13.63 -3.98
CA VAL A 29 7.44 15.03 -4.34
C VAL A 29 7.20 15.31 -5.82
N ASP A 30 7.33 14.28 -6.66
CA ASP A 30 7.24 14.39 -8.12
C ASP A 30 5.81 14.22 -8.66
N GLY A 31 4.84 13.86 -7.79
CA GLY A 31 3.44 13.65 -8.15
C GLY A 31 3.18 12.44 -9.07
N GLU A 32 4.13 11.48 -9.10
CA GLU A 32 4.00 10.30 -9.95
C GLU A 32 2.84 9.40 -9.54
N ASP A 33 2.55 9.28 -8.24
CA ASP A 33 1.44 8.45 -7.77
C ASP A 33 0.09 8.99 -8.26
N SER A 34 -0.09 10.31 -8.23
CA SER A 34 -1.27 10.95 -8.80
C SER A 34 -1.36 10.77 -10.32
N ALA A 35 -0.22 10.87 -11.01
CA ALA A 35 -0.16 10.68 -12.46
C ALA A 35 -0.53 9.24 -12.85
N VAL A 36 -0.01 8.24 -12.15
CA VAL A 36 -0.33 6.81 -12.38
C VAL A 36 -1.81 6.52 -12.11
N LEU A 37 -2.40 7.11 -11.08
CA LEU A 37 -3.84 6.96 -10.81
C LEU A 37 -4.68 7.60 -11.92
N ALA A 38 -4.27 8.76 -12.46
CA ALA A 38 -4.93 9.39 -13.59
C ALA A 38 -4.83 8.54 -14.86
N ASP A 39 -3.66 7.96 -15.16
CA ASP A 39 -3.48 7.00 -16.26
C ASP A 39 -4.42 5.81 -16.13
N GLY A 40 -4.59 5.29 -14.90
CA GLY A 40 -5.52 4.21 -14.60
C GLY A 40 -6.97 4.57 -14.91
N ILE A 41 -7.41 5.79 -14.57
CA ILE A 41 -8.76 6.29 -14.89
C ILE A 41 -8.94 6.42 -16.39
N GLU A 42 -7.97 7.01 -17.10
CA GLU A 42 -8.01 7.15 -18.57
C GLU A 42 -8.05 5.79 -19.26
N LEU A 43 -7.28 4.81 -18.81
CA LEU A 43 -7.30 3.45 -19.31
C LEU A 43 -8.68 2.78 -19.07
N ALA A 44 -9.25 2.93 -17.88
CA ALA A 44 -10.57 2.40 -17.57
C ALA A 44 -11.65 3.00 -18.49
N ARG A 45 -11.59 4.31 -18.78
CA ARG A 45 -12.47 4.99 -19.75
C ARG A 45 -12.30 4.41 -21.17
N ALA A 46 -11.05 4.24 -21.60
CA ALA A 46 -10.77 3.67 -22.91
C ALA A 46 -11.34 2.23 -23.06
N ILE A 47 -11.22 1.42 -22.01
CA ILE A 47 -11.81 0.07 -21.97
C ILE A 47 -13.35 0.16 -21.98
N GLY A 48 -13.94 1.00 -21.14
CA GLY A 48 -15.39 1.15 -21.01
C GLY A 48 -16.06 1.67 -22.30
N THR A 49 -15.35 2.42 -23.13
CA THR A 49 -15.84 2.94 -24.43
C THR A 49 -15.52 2.04 -25.63
N ALA A 50 -14.76 0.97 -25.45
CA ALA A 50 -14.43 0.03 -26.53
C ALA A 50 -15.69 -0.66 -27.06
N ALA A 51 -15.81 -0.81 -28.39
CA ALA A 51 -17.02 -1.25 -29.08
C ALA A 51 -17.62 -2.58 -28.56
N GLY A 52 -16.77 -3.53 -28.12
CA GLY A 52 -17.22 -4.81 -27.57
C GLY A 52 -17.70 -4.75 -26.11
N VAL A 53 -17.42 -3.67 -25.41
CA VAL A 53 -17.64 -3.54 -23.97
C VAL A 53 -18.63 -2.40 -23.64
N ALA A 54 -18.61 -1.32 -24.43
CA ALA A 54 -19.46 -0.15 -24.23
C ALA A 54 -20.96 -0.46 -24.04
N PRO A 55 -21.59 -1.42 -24.75
CA PRO A 55 -23.00 -1.75 -24.53
C PRO A 55 -23.31 -2.30 -23.13
N LEU A 56 -22.30 -2.76 -22.39
CA LEU A 56 -22.45 -3.31 -21.05
C LEU A 56 -22.40 -2.25 -19.93
N PHE A 57 -21.98 -1.03 -20.28
CA PHE A 57 -21.82 0.07 -19.33
C PHE A 57 -22.84 1.19 -19.57
N GLY A 58 -23.22 1.86 -18.51
CA GLY A 58 -23.98 3.10 -18.55
C GLY A 58 -23.07 4.33 -18.47
N THR A 59 -23.64 5.43 -18.01
CA THR A 59 -22.91 6.69 -17.80
C THR A 59 -21.88 6.50 -16.69
N GLU A 60 -20.68 7.04 -16.89
CA GLU A 60 -19.63 7.09 -15.87
C GLU A 60 -20.13 7.86 -14.63
N THR A 61 -20.04 7.25 -13.45
CA THR A 61 -20.48 7.84 -12.19
C THR A 61 -19.33 8.42 -11.38
N ARG A 62 -18.11 7.86 -11.52
CA ARG A 62 -16.89 8.30 -10.84
C ARG A 62 -15.67 8.10 -11.75
N PRO A 63 -14.85 9.15 -11.96
CA PRO A 63 -15.02 10.54 -11.49
C PRO A 63 -16.24 11.26 -12.05
N GLY A 64 -16.83 10.80 -13.17
CA GLY A 64 -18.01 11.37 -13.80
C GLY A 64 -17.72 12.62 -14.64
N PRO A 65 -18.78 13.24 -15.23
CA PRO A 65 -18.64 14.41 -16.06
C PRO A 65 -18.01 15.58 -15.29
N GLY A 66 -17.27 16.44 -16.01
CA GLY A 66 -16.55 17.59 -15.41
C GLY A 66 -15.12 17.23 -14.96
N HIS A 67 -14.64 16.02 -15.27
CA HIS A 67 -13.28 15.56 -14.97
C HIS A 67 -12.59 15.06 -16.26
N GLU A 68 -12.60 15.90 -17.31
CA GLU A 68 -12.08 15.54 -18.62
C GLU A 68 -10.57 15.77 -18.75
N THR A 69 -10.03 16.77 -18.02
CA THR A 69 -8.60 17.09 -18.10
C THR A 69 -7.78 16.37 -17.04
N ARG A 70 -6.48 16.22 -17.30
CA ARG A 70 -5.53 15.69 -16.31
C ARG A 70 -5.56 16.49 -15.00
N ALA A 71 -5.72 17.81 -15.08
CA ALA A 71 -5.83 18.66 -13.90
C ALA A 71 -7.12 18.41 -13.11
N ASP A 72 -8.23 18.09 -13.79
CA ASP A 72 -9.48 17.71 -13.14
C ASP A 72 -9.34 16.34 -12.44
N LEU A 73 -8.70 15.39 -13.12
CA LEU A 73 -8.42 14.08 -12.53
C LEU A 73 -7.51 14.19 -11.31
N ALA A 74 -6.44 14.99 -11.36
CA ALA A 74 -5.57 15.22 -10.22
C ALA A 74 -6.35 15.76 -9.00
N ARG A 75 -7.19 16.78 -9.20
CA ARG A 75 -8.04 17.31 -8.12
C ARG A 75 -9.07 16.30 -7.59
N PHE A 76 -9.59 15.45 -8.46
CA PHE A 76 -10.49 14.37 -8.06
C PHE A 76 -9.73 13.33 -7.20
N ILE A 77 -8.54 12.90 -7.64
CA ILE A 77 -7.69 11.95 -6.94
C ILE A 77 -7.32 12.48 -5.55
N GLU A 78 -6.85 13.73 -5.44
CA GLU A 78 -6.52 14.35 -4.14
C GLU A 78 -7.66 14.29 -3.12
N ARG A 79 -8.90 14.40 -3.57
CA ARG A 79 -10.10 14.40 -2.70
C ARG A 79 -10.64 13.02 -2.39
N THR A 80 -10.28 12.03 -3.19
CA THR A 80 -10.95 10.71 -3.15
C THR A 80 -10.03 9.53 -2.99
N VAL A 81 -8.71 9.76 -3.01
CA VAL A 81 -7.74 8.68 -2.72
C VAL A 81 -8.00 8.12 -1.33
N ASP A 82 -8.03 6.81 -1.24
CA ASP A 82 -8.36 6.12 -0.01
C ASP A 82 -7.67 4.75 0.03
N ILE A 83 -7.77 4.08 1.16
CA ILE A 83 -7.17 2.77 1.39
C ILE A 83 -7.81 1.70 0.48
N TYR A 84 -6.96 0.82 -0.05
CA TYR A 84 -7.37 -0.39 -0.77
C TYR A 84 -7.26 -1.66 0.13
N TYR A 85 -7.21 -1.48 1.45
CA TYR A 85 -7.15 -2.55 2.45
C TYR A 85 -5.95 -3.51 2.33
N HIS A 86 -4.83 -3.03 1.79
CA HIS A 86 -3.57 -3.78 1.66
C HIS A 86 -2.37 -3.04 2.28
N PRO A 87 -2.46 -2.58 3.55
CA PRO A 87 -1.30 -1.99 4.21
C PRO A 87 -0.18 -3.03 4.35
N ALA A 88 1.05 -2.60 4.13
CA ALA A 88 2.23 -3.46 4.18
C ALA A 88 3.47 -2.63 4.54
N CYS A 89 4.62 -3.29 4.75
CA CYS A 89 5.93 -2.64 4.91
C CYS A 89 6.11 -1.82 6.20
N THR A 90 5.26 -1.93 7.21
CA THR A 90 5.38 -1.16 8.47
C THR A 90 6.37 -1.76 9.48
N CYS A 91 6.79 -3.02 9.29
CA CYS A 91 7.84 -3.72 10.04
C CYS A 91 8.86 -4.29 9.06
N THR A 92 9.33 -3.49 8.12
CA THR A 92 10.15 -3.88 6.96
C THR A 92 11.31 -4.80 7.35
N MET A 93 11.49 -5.90 6.60
CA MET A 93 12.65 -6.74 6.77
C MET A 93 13.89 -6.13 6.11
N GLY A 94 15.04 -6.31 6.76
CA GLY A 94 16.32 -5.85 6.25
C GLY A 94 17.49 -6.20 7.17
N PRO A 95 18.72 -5.84 6.78
CA PRO A 95 19.91 -6.10 7.59
C PRO A 95 19.93 -5.23 8.85
N PRO A 96 20.66 -5.65 9.91
CA PRO A 96 20.73 -4.92 11.19
C PRO A 96 21.25 -3.48 11.09
N GLY A 97 21.94 -3.13 10.00
CA GLY A 97 22.45 -1.77 9.77
C GLY A 97 21.47 -0.83 9.07
N ASP A 98 20.33 -1.32 8.62
CA ASP A 98 19.28 -0.51 8.02
C ASP A 98 18.39 0.08 9.12
N SER A 99 18.36 1.41 9.24
CA SER A 99 17.59 2.13 10.25
C SER A 99 16.06 1.98 10.08
N LEU A 100 15.59 1.51 8.93
CA LEU A 100 14.18 1.26 8.65
C LEU A 100 13.80 -0.22 8.84
N ALA A 101 14.79 -1.12 8.94
CA ALA A 101 14.53 -2.53 9.15
C ALA A 101 14.11 -2.80 10.60
N VAL A 102 12.97 -3.43 10.77
CA VAL A 102 12.43 -3.86 12.07
C VAL A 102 12.76 -5.33 12.32
N VAL A 103 12.74 -6.15 11.28
CA VAL A 103 12.99 -7.60 11.37
C VAL A 103 14.08 -8.03 10.41
N ASP A 104 14.69 -9.17 10.71
CA ASP A 104 15.58 -9.87 9.79
C ASP A 104 14.80 -10.71 8.75
N PRO A 105 15.46 -11.35 7.76
CA PRO A 105 14.77 -12.17 6.77
C PRO A 105 14.04 -13.41 7.33
N THR A 106 14.22 -13.75 8.60
CA THR A 106 13.48 -14.83 9.29
C THR A 106 12.27 -14.30 10.05
N GLY A 107 12.01 -12.98 10.00
CA GLY A 107 10.94 -12.32 10.74
C GLY A 107 11.28 -12.01 12.20
N LYS A 108 12.49 -12.34 12.67
CA LYS A 108 12.92 -12.02 14.04
C LYS A 108 13.15 -10.53 14.19
N VAL A 109 12.57 -9.93 15.24
CA VAL A 109 12.74 -8.49 15.54
C VAL A 109 14.18 -8.21 15.96
N HIS A 110 14.82 -7.22 15.34
CA HIS A 110 16.17 -6.80 15.69
C HIS A 110 16.28 -6.37 17.16
N GLY A 111 17.30 -6.88 17.84
CA GLY A 111 17.61 -6.52 19.24
C GLY A 111 16.70 -7.15 20.29
N LEU A 112 15.75 -8.01 19.92
CA LEU A 112 14.87 -8.72 20.83
C LEU A 112 14.96 -10.24 20.61
N ASP A 113 14.89 -11.00 21.69
CA ASP A 113 14.83 -12.47 21.62
C ASP A 113 13.39 -12.95 21.74
N GLY A 114 13.04 -13.96 20.91
CA GLY A 114 11.75 -14.63 20.96
C GLY A 114 10.57 -13.86 20.36
N LEU A 115 10.81 -12.68 19.76
CA LEU A 115 9.77 -11.88 19.08
C LEU A 115 9.93 -11.96 17.57
N TYR A 116 8.83 -12.31 16.88
CA TYR A 116 8.76 -12.44 15.43
C TYR A 116 7.55 -11.69 14.87
N VAL A 117 7.69 -11.17 13.65
CA VAL A 117 6.58 -10.63 12.85
C VAL A 117 6.50 -11.44 11.57
N CYS A 118 5.31 -11.97 11.26
CA CYS A 118 5.10 -12.93 10.15
C CYS A 118 3.84 -12.57 9.34
N ASP A 119 3.73 -11.33 8.91
CA ASP A 119 2.59 -10.83 8.12
C ASP A 119 3.06 -9.86 7.02
N ALA A 120 2.13 -9.19 6.34
CA ALA A 120 2.45 -8.28 5.25
C ALA A 120 3.30 -7.06 5.68
N SER A 121 3.38 -6.75 6.97
CA SER A 121 4.17 -5.61 7.46
C SER A 121 5.67 -5.78 7.25
N ILE A 122 6.16 -7.03 7.15
CA ILE A 122 7.59 -7.30 6.97
C ILE A 122 8.08 -7.15 5.52
N PHE A 123 7.20 -6.97 4.54
CA PHE A 123 7.62 -6.87 3.15
C PHE A 123 8.64 -5.74 2.98
N PRO A 124 9.79 -5.99 2.30
CA PRO A 124 10.80 -4.97 2.06
C PRO A 124 10.34 -3.93 1.04
N THR A 125 9.37 -4.27 0.22
CA THR A 125 8.72 -3.37 -0.75
C THR A 125 7.32 -3.88 -1.04
N LEU A 126 6.42 -2.97 -1.39
CA LEU A 126 5.06 -3.31 -1.77
C LEU A 126 5.07 -4.10 -3.08
N MET A 127 4.22 -5.12 -3.18
CA MET A 127 4.08 -5.92 -4.41
C MET A 127 3.00 -5.32 -5.34
N ARG A 128 3.04 -5.74 -6.62
CA ARG A 128 2.06 -5.34 -7.64
C ARG A 128 0.84 -6.26 -7.67
N ALA A 129 0.43 -6.76 -6.52
CA ALA A 129 -0.70 -7.69 -6.36
C ALA A 129 -1.31 -7.53 -4.98
N ASN A 130 -2.50 -8.13 -4.80
CA ASN A 130 -3.15 -8.19 -3.49
C ASN A 130 -2.24 -8.92 -2.50
N THR A 131 -2.16 -8.42 -1.28
CA THR A 131 -1.20 -8.88 -0.26
C THR A 131 -1.61 -10.17 0.46
N ASN A 132 -2.85 -10.64 0.33
CA ASN A 132 -3.37 -11.79 1.09
C ASN A 132 -2.54 -13.07 0.88
N LEU A 133 -2.44 -13.55 -0.36
CA LEU A 133 -1.68 -14.79 -0.63
C LEU A 133 -0.20 -14.67 -0.29
N PRO A 134 0.51 -13.58 -0.65
CA PRO A 134 1.88 -13.37 -0.20
C PRO A 134 2.04 -13.30 1.32
N ALA A 135 1.12 -12.68 2.06
CA ALA A 135 1.16 -12.66 3.52
C ALA A 135 1.03 -14.08 4.11
N ALA A 136 0.08 -14.87 3.60
CA ALA A 136 -0.07 -16.27 4.01
C ALA A 136 1.19 -17.09 3.68
N MET A 137 1.77 -16.93 2.49
CA MET A 137 3.01 -17.62 2.09
C MET A 137 4.18 -17.28 3.02
N VAL A 138 4.35 -16.02 3.35
CA VAL A 138 5.39 -15.56 4.28
C VAL A 138 5.18 -16.17 5.67
N ALA A 139 3.95 -16.11 6.19
CA ALA A 139 3.63 -16.66 7.50
C ALA A 139 3.92 -18.17 7.58
N GLU A 140 3.51 -18.94 6.59
CA GLU A 140 3.79 -20.38 6.50
C GLU A 140 5.30 -20.67 6.41
N HIS A 141 6.02 -19.93 5.56
CA HIS A 141 7.46 -20.09 5.40
C HIS A 141 8.21 -19.82 6.71
N MET A 142 7.88 -18.76 7.42
CA MET A 142 8.52 -18.38 8.68
C MET A 142 8.13 -19.31 9.83
N ALA A 143 6.87 -19.69 9.93
CA ALA A 143 6.40 -20.63 10.95
C ALA A 143 7.18 -21.97 10.92
N ALA A 144 7.57 -22.44 9.74
CA ALA A 144 8.39 -23.63 9.59
C ALA A 144 9.81 -23.50 10.18
N GLY A 145 10.30 -22.28 10.40
CA GLY A 145 11.62 -21.98 10.99
C GLY A 145 11.58 -21.62 12.48
N ILE A 146 10.44 -21.21 13.02
CA ILE A 146 10.29 -20.79 14.42
C ILE A 146 10.28 -22.04 15.31
N GLY A 147 11.17 -22.08 16.31
CA GLY A 147 11.21 -23.17 17.29
C GLY A 147 12.08 -24.38 16.89
N ARG A 148 12.92 -24.24 15.87
CA ARG A 148 13.95 -25.24 15.51
C ARG A 148 15.29 -24.90 16.09
#